data_b75cea6cfbe61a17fe0b17ecab8753f0
#
_entry.id   b75cea6cfbe61a17fe0b17ecab8753f0
#
_cell.length_a   1.000
_cell.length_b   1.000
_cell.length_c   1.000
_cell.angle_alpha   90.00
_cell.angle_beta   90.00
_cell.angle_gamma   90.00
#
_symmetry.space_group_name_H-M   'P 1'
#
loop_
_entity.id
_entity.type
_entity.pdbx_description
1 polymer ?
#
loop_
_entity_poly.entity_id
_entity_poly.type
_entity_poly.pdbx_seq_one_letter_code
_entity_poly.pdbx_strand_id
1 'polypeptide(L)'
;MCARWATAGTLIRATFGFLAAAAIAAPTMVGAQDGPVPLEVWHTFGVSSTDERIFLNAVESFEAAHPDVDVEPVRIPYLQNLQQFINSSQGGEAPDVVRLSDTEIGRIGHISVEGLPLLEDLRPHLTPVQRSRFEPRALNSMRYGAALYAIPVSQGCLALVYNKSLFDASGVEYPSDDWTTDDLVAAASALSGDETLGIALPLKWSYWFIPFLAGFGGTLFDSEDNPTLDSPGSAQALEWFLDLERVHGVAASSTGIEAMSSQFQLSRAAMVLDGSWNWNAYVEAGLDLGVAVMPVVSQTGRRMGPMFSVFGWGVSKQSAAKVEAVQLAMWLSSYEVQKDFAVETYTIPTDVALTADPEIASNATLNGYLRQAEFGTEVPTTRATYMIFEQLDTALELTSTGVMDAQSALEAADAEMDRFLRR
;
A
#
# COMPACT_ATOMS: atom_id res chain seq x y z
N MET A 1 53.17 44.58 49.07
CA MET A 1 54.16 45.63 48.77
C MET A 1 53.65 46.30 47.50
N CYS A 2 53.15 47.50 47.68
CA CYS A 2 53.54 48.79 47.10
C CYS A 2 53.54 48.84 45.58
N ALA A 3 52.99 49.81 44.88
CA ALA A 3 52.39 51.11 45.22
C ALA A 3 51.67 51.66 43.97
N ARG A 4 50.70 52.48 44.30
CA ARG A 4 50.03 53.50 43.48
C ARG A 4 51.00 54.33 42.61
N TRP A 5 50.50 54.88 41.47
CA TRP A 5 50.47 56.32 41.20
C TRP A 5 49.44 56.67 40.15
N ALA A 6 48.61 57.67 40.45
CA ALA A 6 47.60 58.28 39.57
C ALA A 6 48.22 59.55 38.96
N THR A 7 47.78 59.90 37.75
CA THR A 7 47.75 61.31 37.32
C THR A 7 46.56 61.57 36.41
N ALA A 8 45.91 62.70 36.71
CA ALA A 8 44.77 63.26 36.01
C ALA A 8 45.17 64.01 34.76
N GLY A 9 44.29 64.16 33.82
CA GLY A 9 44.43 64.98 32.60
C GLY A 9 43.15 65.18 31.84
N THR A 10 42.40 66.19 32.19
CA THR A 10 41.67 67.22 31.41
C THR A 10 40.74 66.75 30.27
N LEU A 11 39.42 67.06 30.42
CA LEU A 11 38.34 67.07 29.44
C LEU A 11 38.63 68.03 28.29
N ILE A 12 38.29 67.51 27.02
CA ILE A 12 37.84 68.32 25.90
C ILE A 12 36.59 67.69 25.33
N ARG A 13 35.44 68.37 25.43
CA ARG A 13 34.19 68.04 24.78
C ARG A 13 34.27 68.47 23.29
N ALA A 14 34.22 67.53 22.38
CA ALA A 14 33.90 67.74 20.98
C ALA A 14 32.56 67.13 20.66
N THR A 15 31.57 67.97 20.40
CA THR A 15 30.25 67.57 19.90
C THR A 15 30.35 67.24 18.42
N PHE A 16 30.27 65.99 18.08
CA PHE A 16 30.05 65.56 16.69
C PHE A 16 28.57 65.19 16.50
N GLY A 17 27.87 65.93 15.67
CA GLY A 17 26.55 65.63 15.25
C GLY A 17 26.54 64.37 14.36
N PHE A 18 25.80 63.37 14.74
CA PHE A 18 25.48 62.21 13.89
C PHE A 18 24.32 62.55 12.95
N LEU A 19 24.61 62.71 11.69
CA LEU A 19 23.61 62.62 10.59
C LEU A 19 23.28 61.11 10.44
N ALA A 20 22.09 60.70 10.87
CA ALA A 20 21.56 59.40 10.59
C ALA A 20 21.13 59.33 9.13
N ALA A 21 21.92 58.70 8.26
CA ALA A 21 21.50 58.29 6.94
C ALA A 21 20.60 57.07 7.09
N ALA A 22 19.28 57.24 6.89
CA ALA A 22 18.36 56.13 6.76
C ALA A 22 18.67 55.37 5.48
N ALA A 23 19.35 54.24 5.55
CA ALA A 23 19.46 53.29 4.47
C ALA A 23 18.08 52.64 4.27
N ILE A 24 17.38 53.03 3.21
CA ILE A 24 16.21 52.29 2.71
C ILE A 24 16.76 50.96 2.19
N ALA A 25 16.58 49.90 2.95
CA ALA A 25 16.78 48.52 2.46
C ALA A 25 15.78 48.28 1.32
N ALA A 26 16.28 48.24 0.10
CA ALA A 26 15.50 47.73 -1.03
C ALA A 26 15.11 46.27 -0.71
N PRO A 27 13.87 45.84 -0.99
CA PRO A 27 13.52 44.45 -0.89
C PRO A 27 14.45 43.67 -1.83
N THR A 28 15.22 42.74 -1.28
CA THR A 28 15.91 41.72 -2.06
C THR A 28 14.82 40.95 -2.82
N MET A 29 14.71 41.19 -4.09
CA MET A 29 14.01 40.27 -4.98
C MET A 29 14.70 38.91 -4.80
N VAL A 30 13.97 37.95 -4.30
CA VAL A 30 14.33 36.53 -4.42
C VAL A 30 14.48 36.32 -5.92
N GLY A 31 15.71 36.04 -6.37
CA GLY A 31 15.98 35.82 -7.79
C GLY A 31 15.07 34.70 -8.27
N ALA A 32 14.39 34.93 -9.39
CA ALA A 32 13.79 33.83 -10.14
C ALA A 32 14.90 32.81 -10.41
N GLN A 33 14.70 31.55 -10.05
CA GLN A 33 15.58 30.47 -10.48
C GLN A 33 15.56 30.47 -12.01
N ASP A 34 16.71 30.68 -12.64
CA ASP A 34 16.87 30.58 -14.10
C ASP A 34 16.89 29.06 -14.45
N GLY A 35 15.73 28.43 -14.53
CA GLY A 35 15.58 27.02 -14.91
C GLY A 35 14.27 26.42 -14.41
N PRO A 36 13.92 25.21 -14.87
CA PRO A 36 12.75 24.50 -14.40
C PRO A 36 12.85 24.16 -12.90
N VAL A 37 11.71 24.07 -12.23
CA VAL A 37 11.58 23.68 -10.83
C VAL A 37 11.86 22.18 -10.72
N PRO A 38 12.92 21.74 -10.01
CA PRO A 38 13.20 20.32 -9.86
C PRO A 38 12.22 19.70 -8.88
N LEU A 39 11.70 18.49 -9.22
CA LEU A 39 10.90 17.64 -8.35
C LEU A 39 11.47 16.23 -8.34
N GLU A 40 11.69 15.66 -7.17
CA GLU A 40 12.01 14.25 -7.00
C GLU A 40 10.75 13.46 -6.66
N VAL A 41 10.46 12.38 -7.44
CA VAL A 41 9.32 11.50 -7.18
C VAL A 41 9.78 10.06 -6.95
N TRP A 42 9.44 9.50 -5.77
CA TRP A 42 9.76 8.12 -5.45
C TRP A 42 8.60 7.19 -5.80
N HIS A 43 8.93 6.11 -6.54
CA HIS A 43 7.96 5.09 -6.93
C HIS A 43 8.45 3.68 -6.56
N THR A 44 7.51 2.72 -6.53
CA THR A 44 7.79 1.35 -6.09
C THR A 44 7.52 0.31 -7.18
N PHE A 45 7.34 0.73 -8.44
CA PHE A 45 7.07 -0.16 -9.55
C PHE A 45 8.26 -1.07 -9.87
N GLY A 46 8.00 -2.25 -10.39
CA GLY A 46 9.04 -3.21 -10.78
C GLY A 46 9.89 -2.68 -11.94
N VAL A 47 11.18 -3.02 -11.96
CA VAL A 47 12.08 -2.65 -13.05
C VAL A 47 11.57 -3.19 -14.38
N SER A 48 11.45 -2.32 -15.37
CA SER A 48 10.99 -2.66 -16.72
C SER A 48 9.58 -3.27 -16.78
N SER A 49 8.79 -3.10 -15.71
CA SER A 49 7.39 -3.54 -15.70
C SER A 49 6.50 -2.63 -16.55
N THR A 50 5.34 -3.14 -16.93
CA THR A 50 4.30 -2.32 -17.58
C THR A 50 3.89 -1.14 -16.70
N ASP A 51 3.80 -1.36 -15.37
CA ASP A 51 3.48 -0.29 -14.41
C ASP A 51 4.53 0.83 -14.42
N GLU A 52 5.82 0.48 -14.41
CA GLU A 52 6.91 1.47 -14.48
C GLU A 52 6.86 2.26 -15.78
N ARG A 53 6.60 1.60 -16.91
CA ARG A 53 6.48 2.26 -18.22
C ARG A 53 5.31 3.24 -18.26
N ILE A 54 4.13 2.87 -17.74
CA ILE A 54 2.97 3.76 -17.65
C ILE A 54 3.29 4.98 -16.78
N PHE A 55 3.91 4.76 -15.62
CA PHE A 55 4.32 5.83 -14.73
C PHE A 55 5.32 6.79 -15.40
N LEU A 56 6.36 6.27 -16.06
CA LEU A 56 7.35 7.12 -16.74
C LEU A 56 6.74 7.92 -17.91
N ASN A 57 5.83 7.31 -18.67
CA ASN A 57 5.08 8.03 -19.72
C ASN A 57 4.20 9.15 -19.13
N ALA A 58 3.61 8.91 -17.95
CA ALA A 58 2.82 9.93 -17.25
C ALA A 58 3.70 11.10 -16.77
N VAL A 59 4.92 10.83 -16.29
CA VAL A 59 5.92 11.85 -15.94
C VAL A 59 6.32 12.66 -17.16
N GLU A 60 6.71 12.01 -18.27
CA GLU A 60 7.07 12.70 -19.52
C GLU A 60 5.92 13.59 -20.04
N SER A 61 4.69 13.07 -19.96
CA SER A 61 3.50 13.83 -20.38
C SER A 61 3.23 15.03 -19.45
N PHE A 62 3.53 14.90 -18.16
CA PHE A 62 3.44 16.01 -17.21
C PHE A 62 4.45 17.10 -17.54
N GLU A 63 5.72 16.78 -17.78
CA GLU A 63 6.77 17.73 -18.14
C GLU A 63 6.47 18.45 -19.48
N ALA A 64 5.93 17.71 -20.44
CA ALA A 64 5.50 18.31 -21.71
C ALA A 64 4.38 19.35 -21.53
N ALA A 65 3.49 19.15 -20.55
CA ALA A 65 2.43 20.10 -20.19
C ALA A 65 2.91 21.22 -19.25
N HIS A 66 4.00 21.01 -18.51
CA HIS A 66 4.57 21.94 -17.52
C HIS A 66 6.08 22.12 -17.77
N PRO A 67 6.48 22.83 -18.83
CA PRO A 67 7.89 22.95 -19.24
C PRO A 67 8.75 23.75 -18.24
N ASP A 68 8.15 24.31 -17.22
CA ASP A 68 8.78 24.99 -16.09
C ASP A 68 9.07 24.05 -14.91
N VAL A 69 8.80 22.75 -15.04
CA VAL A 69 9.09 21.70 -14.05
C VAL A 69 9.98 20.63 -14.67
N ASP A 70 10.93 20.10 -13.88
CA ASP A 70 11.83 19.00 -14.23
C ASP A 70 11.66 17.89 -13.18
N VAL A 71 11.23 16.70 -13.58
CA VAL A 71 10.86 15.61 -12.65
C VAL A 71 11.89 14.49 -12.70
N GLU A 72 12.54 14.21 -11.57
CA GLU A 72 13.44 13.07 -11.40
C GLU A 72 12.70 11.86 -10.78
N PRO A 73 12.35 10.82 -11.55
CA PRO A 73 11.75 9.61 -11.01
C PRO A 73 12.82 8.72 -10.39
N VAL A 74 12.66 8.38 -9.10
CA VAL A 74 13.56 7.50 -8.34
C VAL A 74 12.82 6.24 -7.90
N ARG A 75 13.34 5.09 -8.30
CA ARG A 75 12.77 3.80 -7.91
C ARG A 75 13.30 3.35 -6.56
N ILE A 76 12.38 3.11 -5.64
CA ILE A 76 12.67 2.48 -4.34
C ILE A 76 11.98 1.11 -4.28
N PRO A 77 12.65 0.02 -3.88
CA PRO A 77 11.98 -1.26 -3.67
C PRO A 77 10.86 -1.14 -2.63
N TYR A 78 9.69 -1.73 -2.91
CA TYR A 78 8.47 -1.57 -2.10
C TYR A 78 8.71 -1.80 -0.59
N LEU A 79 9.37 -2.90 -0.23
CA LEU A 79 9.64 -3.22 1.19
C LEU A 79 10.61 -2.25 1.89
N GLN A 80 11.31 -1.40 1.15
CA GLN A 80 12.27 -0.42 1.68
C GLN A 80 11.72 1.00 1.66
N ASN A 81 10.70 1.28 0.85
CA ASN A 81 10.18 2.61 0.55
C ASN A 81 9.82 3.39 1.82
N LEU A 82 9.00 2.81 2.66
CA LEU A 82 8.55 3.46 3.90
C LEU A 82 9.71 3.86 4.82
N GLN A 83 10.63 2.92 5.06
CA GLN A 83 11.75 3.20 5.97
C GLN A 83 12.72 4.21 5.38
N GLN A 84 12.96 4.17 4.07
CA GLN A 84 13.80 5.17 3.40
C GLN A 84 13.14 6.55 3.45
N PHE A 85 11.84 6.65 3.18
CA PHE A 85 11.11 7.92 3.27
C PHE A 85 11.16 8.52 4.68
N ILE A 86 10.99 7.71 5.73
CA ILE A 86 11.12 8.17 7.12
C ILE A 86 12.54 8.69 7.39
N ASN A 87 13.56 7.91 7.00
CA ASN A 87 14.96 8.29 7.24
C ASN A 87 15.35 9.57 6.49
N SER A 88 15.00 9.68 5.21
CA SER A 88 15.26 10.88 4.40
C SER A 88 14.52 12.10 4.92
N SER A 89 13.27 11.93 5.37
CA SER A 89 12.51 13.01 6.04
C SER A 89 13.20 13.48 7.34
N GLN A 90 13.77 12.56 8.13
CA GLN A 90 14.52 12.90 9.33
C GLN A 90 15.85 13.60 9.00
N GLY A 91 16.46 13.27 7.87
CA GLY A 91 17.69 13.89 7.37
C GLY A 91 17.48 15.24 6.66
N GLY A 92 16.24 15.62 6.36
CA GLY A 92 15.94 16.83 5.59
C GLY A 92 16.13 16.65 4.07
N GLU A 93 16.15 15.40 3.59
CA GLU A 93 16.39 14.99 2.20
C GLU A 93 15.22 14.13 1.65
N ALA A 94 13.99 14.45 2.06
CA ALA A 94 12.81 13.76 1.57
C ALA A 94 12.53 14.12 0.11
N PRO A 95 12.01 13.17 -0.73
CA PRO A 95 11.52 13.48 -2.06
C PRO A 95 10.36 14.48 -1.99
N ASP A 96 10.02 15.13 -3.11
CA ASP A 96 8.85 16.00 -3.18
C ASP A 96 7.55 15.23 -3.20
N VAL A 97 7.52 14.12 -3.96
CA VAL A 97 6.36 13.23 -4.11
C VAL A 97 6.79 11.79 -3.83
N VAL A 98 5.94 11.03 -3.13
CA VAL A 98 6.21 9.63 -2.79
C VAL A 98 4.97 8.76 -2.97
N ARG A 99 5.15 7.58 -3.57
CA ARG A 99 4.09 6.56 -3.67
C ARG A 99 3.99 5.80 -2.35
N LEU A 100 2.80 5.76 -1.75
CA LEU A 100 2.54 5.15 -0.46
C LEU A 100 1.27 4.29 -0.50
N SER A 101 1.24 3.24 0.33
CA SER A 101 0.03 2.49 0.63
C SER A 101 -0.71 3.07 1.83
N ASP A 102 -1.98 2.71 1.99
CA ASP A 102 -2.81 3.05 3.15
C ASP A 102 -2.22 2.59 4.49
N THR A 103 -1.62 1.40 4.53
CA THR A 103 -0.95 0.88 5.73
C THR A 103 0.29 1.72 6.09
N GLU A 104 1.02 2.22 5.10
CA GLU A 104 2.15 3.13 5.29
C GLU A 104 1.69 4.50 5.80
N ILE A 105 0.55 5.01 5.31
CA ILE A 105 -0.07 6.25 5.84
C ILE A 105 -0.34 6.15 7.34
N GLY A 106 -0.88 5.03 7.79
CA GLY A 106 -1.11 4.78 9.22
C GLY A 106 0.17 4.87 10.04
N ARG A 107 1.28 4.32 9.53
CA ARG A 107 2.58 4.35 10.20
C ARG A 107 3.23 5.73 10.18
N ILE A 108 3.15 6.45 9.07
CA ILE A 108 3.77 7.79 8.94
C ILE A 108 2.99 8.87 9.69
N GLY A 109 1.67 8.72 9.74
CA GLY A 109 0.76 9.77 10.20
C GLY A 109 1.00 10.27 11.62
N HIS A 110 1.62 9.46 12.50
CA HIS A 110 1.97 9.85 13.86
C HIS A 110 3.44 10.31 14.02
N ILE A 111 4.25 10.20 12.96
CA ILE A 111 5.66 10.62 13.00
C ILE A 111 5.76 12.10 12.68
N SER A 112 6.60 12.80 13.42
CA SER A 112 6.92 14.21 13.18
C SER A 112 8.43 14.45 13.26
N VAL A 113 8.90 15.39 12.44
CA VAL A 113 10.26 15.91 12.47
C VAL A 113 10.17 17.39 12.81
N GLU A 114 10.86 17.81 13.86
CA GLU A 114 10.79 19.20 14.40
C GLU A 114 9.35 19.68 14.71
N GLY A 115 8.46 18.74 15.07
CA GLY A 115 7.05 19.02 15.36
C GLY A 115 6.15 19.15 14.14
N LEU A 116 6.66 18.91 12.94
CA LEU A 116 5.89 18.90 11.69
C LEU A 116 5.66 17.45 11.20
N PRO A 117 4.48 17.12 10.65
CA PRO A 117 4.25 15.82 10.03
C PRO A 117 5.19 15.61 8.84
N LEU A 118 5.42 14.37 8.42
CA LEU A 118 6.29 14.08 7.27
C LEU A 118 5.63 14.45 5.93
N LEU A 119 4.30 14.37 5.87
CA LEU A 119 3.51 14.65 4.67
C LEU A 119 2.71 15.95 4.81
N GLU A 120 2.45 16.58 3.68
CA GLU A 120 1.56 17.72 3.57
C GLU A 120 0.10 17.27 3.68
N ASP A 121 -0.72 18.06 4.39
CA ASP A 121 -2.18 17.86 4.36
C ASP A 121 -2.74 18.40 3.03
N LEU A 122 -3.19 17.50 2.19
CA LEU A 122 -3.66 17.83 0.83
C LEU A 122 -5.08 18.44 0.79
N ARG A 123 -5.81 18.47 1.90
CA ARG A 123 -7.19 19.03 1.92
C ARG A 123 -7.26 20.51 1.50
N PRO A 124 -6.32 21.39 1.89
CA PRO A 124 -6.33 22.78 1.43
C PRO A 124 -5.99 22.95 -0.05
N HIS A 125 -5.28 21.98 -0.64
CA HIS A 125 -4.81 22.02 -2.02
C HIS A 125 -5.82 21.46 -3.02
N LEU A 126 -6.83 20.72 -2.56
CA LEU A 126 -7.83 20.05 -3.40
C LEU A 126 -9.23 20.64 -3.20
N THR A 127 -9.86 21.03 -4.30
CA THR A 127 -11.27 21.44 -4.27
C THR A 127 -12.20 20.27 -3.93
N PRO A 128 -13.41 20.52 -3.43
CA PRO A 128 -14.41 19.46 -3.22
C PRO A 128 -14.67 18.64 -4.50
N VAL A 129 -14.68 19.28 -5.68
CA VAL A 129 -14.89 18.61 -6.98
C VAL A 129 -13.75 17.67 -7.31
N GLN A 130 -12.49 18.08 -7.10
CA GLN A 130 -11.35 17.19 -7.30
C GLN A 130 -11.37 15.97 -6.38
N ARG A 131 -11.76 16.15 -5.11
CA ARG A 131 -11.88 15.05 -4.15
C ARG A 131 -13.04 14.09 -4.49
N SER A 132 -14.15 14.60 -5.02
CA SER A 132 -15.31 13.76 -5.38
C SER A 132 -15.09 12.88 -6.62
N ARG A 133 -13.95 13.04 -7.33
CA ARG A 133 -13.56 12.14 -8.41
C ARG A 133 -13.16 10.75 -7.90
N PHE A 134 -12.69 10.67 -6.68
CA PHE A 134 -12.16 9.42 -6.12
C PHE A 134 -13.23 8.67 -5.33
N GLU A 135 -13.16 7.37 -5.39
CA GLU A 135 -13.98 6.47 -4.59
C GLU A 135 -13.85 6.83 -3.10
N PRO A 136 -14.97 7.01 -2.37
CA PRO A 136 -14.93 7.52 -0.99
C PRO A 136 -14.10 6.67 -0.03
N ARG A 137 -14.13 5.33 -0.16
CA ARG A 137 -13.32 4.41 0.65
C ARG A 137 -11.83 4.63 0.37
N ALA A 138 -11.43 4.67 -0.91
CA ALA A 138 -10.05 4.91 -1.30
C ALA A 138 -9.52 6.25 -0.79
N LEU A 139 -10.35 7.31 -0.88
CA LEU A 139 -9.97 8.61 -0.35
C LEU A 139 -9.84 8.62 1.18
N ASN A 140 -10.69 7.87 1.89
CA ASN A 140 -10.61 7.74 3.34
C ASN A 140 -9.39 6.94 3.80
N SER A 141 -9.00 5.89 3.08
CA SER A 141 -7.80 5.10 3.37
C SER A 141 -6.49 5.92 3.27
N MET A 142 -6.50 7.03 2.52
CA MET A 142 -5.36 7.94 2.42
C MET A 142 -5.32 9.00 3.54
N ARG A 143 -6.11 8.83 4.61
CA ARG A 143 -6.16 9.76 5.73
C ARG A 143 -5.48 9.18 6.97
N TYR A 144 -4.95 10.10 7.77
CA TYR A 144 -4.64 9.84 9.17
C TYR A 144 -5.25 10.94 10.03
N GLY A 145 -6.13 10.56 10.92
CA GLY A 145 -6.97 11.51 11.64
C GLY A 145 -7.78 12.41 10.70
N ALA A 146 -7.65 13.71 10.86
CA ALA A 146 -8.35 14.66 9.99
C ALA A 146 -7.61 14.96 8.67
N ALA A 147 -6.29 14.74 8.59
CA ALA A 147 -5.47 15.09 7.41
C ALA A 147 -5.64 14.09 6.27
N LEU A 148 -5.55 14.55 5.01
CA LEU A 148 -5.45 13.75 3.80
C LEU A 148 -3.99 13.78 3.35
N TYR A 149 -3.29 12.66 3.42
CA TYR A 149 -1.84 12.61 3.18
C TYR A 149 -1.43 12.10 1.81
N ALA A 150 -2.34 11.47 1.06
CA ALA A 150 -2.06 11.10 -0.31
C ALA A 150 -3.31 11.21 -1.19
N ILE A 151 -3.10 11.35 -2.51
CA ILE A 151 -4.14 11.31 -3.53
C ILE A 151 -4.20 9.87 -4.02
N PRO A 152 -5.33 9.15 -3.87
CA PRO A 152 -5.41 7.75 -4.27
C PRO A 152 -5.27 7.59 -5.79
N VAL A 153 -4.55 6.57 -6.24
CA VAL A 153 -4.33 6.29 -7.66
C VAL A 153 -4.79 4.90 -8.05
N SER A 154 -4.63 3.94 -7.16
CA SER A 154 -4.95 2.54 -7.44
C SER A 154 -5.38 1.83 -6.17
N GLN A 155 -6.11 0.76 -6.37
CA GLN A 155 -6.50 -0.14 -5.30
C GLN A 155 -6.36 -1.58 -5.77
N GLY A 156 -6.25 -2.51 -4.83
CA GLY A 156 -6.08 -3.92 -5.15
C GLY A 156 -6.45 -4.82 -3.98
N CYS A 157 -6.74 -6.05 -4.32
CA CYS A 157 -6.96 -7.13 -3.36
C CYS A 157 -6.55 -8.47 -3.98
N LEU A 158 -6.40 -9.49 -3.14
CA LEU A 158 -6.29 -10.87 -3.62
C LEU A 158 -7.61 -11.33 -4.19
N ALA A 159 -7.57 -12.20 -5.22
CA ALA A 159 -8.70 -12.96 -5.73
C ALA A 159 -8.27 -14.41 -5.99
N LEU A 160 -9.21 -15.32 -6.25
CA LEU A 160 -8.89 -16.68 -6.66
C LEU A 160 -8.55 -16.69 -8.15
N VAL A 161 -7.26 -16.87 -8.46
CA VAL A 161 -6.76 -17.02 -9.83
C VAL A 161 -6.53 -18.50 -10.13
N TYR A 162 -6.94 -18.98 -11.29
CA TYR A 162 -6.83 -20.39 -11.66
C TYR A 162 -6.38 -20.58 -13.09
N ASN A 163 -5.68 -21.70 -13.35
CA ASN A 163 -5.20 -22.12 -14.66
C ASN A 163 -6.26 -23.03 -15.32
N LYS A 164 -7.00 -22.50 -16.28
CA LYS A 164 -8.07 -23.20 -16.98
C LYS A 164 -7.58 -24.49 -17.64
N SER A 165 -6.38 -24.48 -18.22
CA SER A 165 -5.83 -25.66 -18.89
C SER A 165 -5.66 -26.86 -17.95
N LEU A 166 -5.29 -26.62 -16.67
CA LEU A 166 -5.19 -27.68 -15.67
C LEU A 166 -6.55 -28.19 -15.21
N PHE A 167 -7.54 -27.30 -15.10
CA PHE A 167 -8.91 -27.67 -14.80
C PHE A 167 -9.51 -28.53 -15.93
N ASP A 168 -9.37 -28.10 -17.17
CA ASP A 168 -9.87 -28.83 -18.36
C ASP A 168 -9.21 -30.21 -18.48
N ALA A 169 -7.89 -30.28 -18.31
CA ALA A 169 -7.15 -31.54 -18.39
C ALA A 169 -7.57 -32.56 -17.30
N SER A 170 -8.02 -32.07 -16.16
CA SER A 170 -8.47 -32.91 -15.02
C SER A 170 -9.98 -33.13 -14.99
N GLY A 171 -10.74 -32.45 -15.86
CA GLY A 171 -12.20 -32.51 -15.91
C GLY A 171 -12.87 -31.92 -14.65
N VAL A 172 -12.20 -30.99 -13.98
CA VAL A 172 -12.72 -30.27 -12.80
C VAL A 172 -13.45 -29.02 -13.28
N GLU A 173 -14.63 -28.75 -12.73
CA GLU A 173 -15.39 -27.54 -13.06
C GLU A 173 -14.70 -26.28 -12.53
N TYR A 174 -14.78 -25.18 -13.28
CA TYR A 174 -14.19 -23.89 -12.89
C TYR A 174 -14.83 -23.32 -11.61
N PRO A 175 -14.08 -22.53 -10.83
CA PRO A 175 -14.65 -21.83 -9.68
C PRO A 175 -15.85 -20.97 -10.05
N SER A 176 -16.94 -21.15 -9.30
CA SER A 176 -18.17 -20.35 -9.41
C SER A 176 -18.34 -19.44 -8.20
N ASP A 177 -19.27 -18.50 -8.27
CA ASP A 177 -19.58 -17.61 -7.15
C ASP A 177 -20.17 -18.34 -5.93
N ASP A 178 -20.67 -19.55 -6.10
CA ASP A 178 -21.26 -20.36 -5.03
C ASP A 178 -20.24 -21.28 -4.35
N TRP A 179 -18.99 -21.30 -4.84
CA TRP A 179 -17.96 -22.15 -4.23
C TRP A 179 -17.83 -21.89 -2.73
N THR A 180 -17.77 -22.98 -2.02
CA THR A 180 -17.46 -23.03 -0.59
C THR A 180 -16.00 -23.41 -0.38
N THR A 181 -15.53 -23.33 0.88
CA THR A 181 -14.21 -23.84 1.25
C THR A 181 -14.08 -25.34 1.05
N ASP A 182 -15.19 -26.09 1.12
CA ASP A 182 -15.18 -27.53 0.86
C ASP A 182 -15.00 -27.80 -0.65
N ASP A 183 -15.62 -27.00 -1.52
CA ASP A 183 -15.44 -27.08 -2.97
C ASP A 183 -14.00 -26.73 -3.36
N LEU A 184 -13.40 -25.70 -2.73
CA LEU A 184 -12.00 -25.33 -2.91
C LEU A 184 -11.07 -26.50 -2.59
N VAL A 185 -11.27 -27.17 -1.44
CA VAL A 185 -10.44 -28.30 -1.02
C VAL A 185 -10.65 -29.49 -1.95
N ALA A 186 -11.90 -29.78 -2.35
CA ALA A 186 -12.22 -30.88 -3.28
C ALA A 186 -11.55 -30.66 -4.66
N ALA A 187 -11.68 -29.47 -5.23
CA ALA A 187 -11.03 -29.11 -6.49
C ALA A 187 -9.49 -29.15 -6.35
N ALA A 188 -8.95 -28.54 -5.31
CA ALA A 188 -7.51 -28.56 -5.07
C ALA A 188 -6.97 -29.99 -4.91
N SER A 189 -7.68 -30.88 -4.23
CA SER A 189 -7.31 -32.29 -4.09
C SER A 189 -7.33 -33.02 -5.44
N ALA A 190 -8.36 -32.77 -6.27
CA ALA A 190 -8.48 -33.38 -7.59
C ALA A 190 -7.41 -32.89 -8.59
N LEU A 191 -6.91 -31.66 -8.40
CA LEU A 191 -5.90 -31.02 -9.23
C LEU A 191 -4.46 -31.23 -8.71
N SER A 192 -4.30 -31.78 -7.49
CA SER A 192 -3.00 -32.11 -6.92
C SER A 192 -2.44 -33.39 -7.55
N GLY A 193 -1.14 -33.41 -7.80
CA GLY A 193 -0.41 -34.56 -8.34
C GLY A 193 1.06 -34.56 -7.87
N ASP A 194 1.87 -35.47 -8.42
CA ASP A 194 3.27 -35.63 -8.01
C ASP A 194 4.10 -34.34 -8.19
N GLU A 195 3.77 -33.50 -9.16
CA GLU A 195 4.51 -32.26 -9.48
C GLU A 195 3.61 -31.01 -9.44
N THR A 196 2.33 -31.16 -9.09
CA THR A 196 1.33 -30.06 -9.12
C THR A 196 0.66 -29.92 -7.76
N LEU A 197 0.67 -28.71 -7.20
CA LEU A 197 -0.16 -28.32 -6.08
C LEU A 197 -1.56 -27.93 -6.56
N GLY A 198 -2.59 -28.34 -5.81
CA GLY A 198 -3.95 -27.87 -6.07
C GLY A 198 -4.07 -26.37 -5.91
N ILE A 199 -3.42 -25.82 -4.87
CA ILE A 199 -3.33 -24.38 -4.64
C ILE A 199 -1.94 -24.02 -4.09
N ALA A 200 -1.29 -23.04 -4.65
CA ALA A 200 -0.08 -22.47 -4.09
C ALA A 200 -0.46 -21.26 -3.20
N LEU A 201 -0.08 -21.34 -1.93
CA LEU A 201 -0.35 -20.32 -0.91
C LEU A 201 0.87 -20.15 0.00
N PRO A 202 1.27 -18.92 0.34
CA PRO A 202 2.31 -18.67 1.32
C PRO A 202 1.70 -18.74 2.75
N LEU A 203 1.62 -19.95 3.29
CA LEU A 203 0.91 -20.26 4.55
C LEU A 203 1.50 -19.59 5.81
N LYS A 204 2.61 -18.87 5.69
CA LYS A 204 3.25 -18.13 6.80
C LYS A 204 3.16 -16.62 6.63
N TRP A 205 2.30 -16.14 5.72
CA TRP A 205 2.15 -14.73 5.41
C TRP A 205 0.74 -14.24 5.69
N SER A 206 0.61 -13.32 6.61
CA SER A 206 -0.66 -12.80 7.12
C SER A 206 -1.54 -12.16 6.05
N TYR A 207 -0.95 -11.52 5.05
CA TYR A 207 -1.70 -10.93 3.95
C TYR A 207 -2.58 -11.98 3.22
N TRP A 208 -2.09 -13.21 3.05
CA TRP A 208 -2.85 -14.34 2.50
C TRP A 208 -3.75 -15.04 3.52
N PHE A 209 -3.48 -14.88 4.82
CA PHE A 209 -4.32 -15.40 5.89
C PHE A 209 -5.57 -14.54 6.16
N ILE A 210 -5.48 -13.22 6.03
CA ILE A 210 -6.57 -12.27 6.32
C ILE A 210 -7.90 -12.62 5.63
N PRO A 211 -7.95 -13.08 4.36
CA PRO A 211 -9.20 -13.52 3.74
C PRO A 211 -9.92 -14.63 4.51
N PHE A 212 -9.17 -15.59 5.02
CA PHE A 212 -9.71 -16.70 5.81
C PHE A 212 -10.19 -16.20 7.17
N LEU A 213 -9.39 -15.38 7.85
CA LEU A 213 -9.78 -14.76 9.11
C LEU A 213 -11.15 -14.07 8.98
N ALA A 214 -11.34 -13.24 7.98
CA ALA A 214 -12.62 -12.55 7.72
C ALA A 214 -13.77 -13.53 7.43
N GLY A 215 -13.52 -14.56 6.62
CA GLY A 215 -14.52 -15.59 6.30
C GLY A 215 -14.95 -16.42 7.51
N PHE A 216 -14.06 -16.70 8.43
CA PHE A 216 -14.39 -17.39 9.70
C PHE A 216 -15.00 -16.45 10.74
N GLY A 217 -15.15 -15.15 10.42
CA GLY A 217 -15.77 -14.16 11.29
C GLY A 217 -14.83 -13.55 12.31
N GLY A 218 -13.52 -13.75 12.14
CA GLY A 218 -12.50 -12.98 12.85
C GLY A 218 -12.44 -11.56 12.35
N THR A 219 -11.93 -10.67 13.18
CA THR A 219 -11.70 -9.25 12.87
C THR A 219 -10.29 -8.84 13.26
N LEU A 220 -9.77 -7.83 12.60
CA LEU A 220 -8.44 -7.28 12.92
C LEU A 220 -8.55 -6.23 14.02
N PHE A 221 -9.63 -5.44 13.98
CA PHE A 221 -9.94 -4.38 14.94
C PHE A 221 -11.43 -4.36 15.24
N ASP A 222 -11.81 -3.83 16.39
CA ASP A 222 -13.17 -3.47 16.73
C ASP A 222 -13.53 -2.05 16.19
N SER A 223 -14.74 -1.60 16.50
CA SER A 223 -15.25 -0.28 16.09
C SER A 223 -14.55 0.91 16.80
N GLU A 224 -13.72 0.64 17.79
CA GLU A 224 -12.92 1.63 18.54
C GLU A 224 -11.44 1.57 18.17
N ASP A 225 -11.11 0.85 17.09
CA ASP A 225 -9.75 0.58 16.59
C ASP A 225 -8.86 -0.20 17.61
N ASN A 226 -9.46 -0.96 18.53
CA ASN A 226 -8.70 -1.90 19.36
C ASN A 226 -8.45 -3.21 18.59
N PRO A 227 -7.29 -3.86 18.77
CA PRO A 227 -7.02 -5.17 18.20
C PRO A 227 -8.03 -6.22 18.66
N THR A 228 -8.34 -7.20 17.81
CA THR A 228 -9.27 -8.30 18.09
C THR A 228 -8.82 -9.60 17.45
N LEU A 229 -7.49 -9.83 17.42
CA LEU A 229 -6.88 -10.96 16.73
C LEU A 229 -7.21 -12.30 17.39
N ASP A 230 -7.52 -12.33 18.67
CA ASP A 230 -7.69 -13.52 19.51
C ASP A 230 -9.12 -14.10 19.51
N SER A 231 -9.99 -13.62 18.62
CA SER A 231 -11.36 -14.12 18.54
C SER A 231 -11.42 -15.62 18.21
N PRO A 232 -12.46 -16.36 18.68
CA PRO A 232 -12.62 -17.77 18.31
C PRO A 232 -12.68 -18.02 16.80
N GLY A 233 -13.23 -17.07 16.03
CA GLY A 233 -13.25 -17.12 14.57
C GLY A 233 -11.84 -17.01 13.97
N SER A 234 -10.99 -16.18 14.55
CA SER A 234 -9.58 -16.03 14.12
C SER A 234 -8.79 -17.33 14.36
N ALA A 235 -8.96 -17.95 15.51
CA ALA A 235 -8.29 -19.22 15.83
C ALA A 235 -8.76 -20.35 14.91
N GLN A 236 -10.06 -20.46 14.64
CA GLN A 236 -10.59 -21.43 13.68
C GLN A 236 -10.06 -21.17 12.26
N ALA A 237 -9.95 -19.91 11.85
CA ALA A 237 -9.35 -19.54 10.56
C ALA A 237 -7.90 -20.00 10.47
N LEU A 238 -7.10 -19.77 11.52
CA LEU A 238 -5.69 -20.13 11.55
C LEU A 238 -5.48 -21.64 11.47
N GLU A 239 -6.24 -22.40 12.22
CA GLU A 239 -6.22 -23.88 12.13
C GLU A 239 -6.58 -24.34 10.72
N TRP A 240 -7.72 -23.87 10.18
CA TRP A 240 -8.19 -24.28 8.86
C TRP A 240 -7.19 -23.90 7.74
N PHE A 241 -6.58 -22.72 7.84
CA PHE A 241 -5.58 -22.27 6.87
C PHE A 241 -4.36 -23.19 6.83
N LEU A 242 -3.87 -23.60 7.99
CA LEU A 242 -2.75 -24.54 8.09
C LEU A 242 -3.16 -25.99 7.77
N ASP A 243 -4.42 -26.35 7.92
CA ASP A 243 -4.95 -27.67 7.55
C ASP A 243 -4.98 -27.90 6.04
N LEU A 244 -4.89 -26.86 5.21
CA LEU A 244 -4.65 -27.00 3.75
C LEU A 244 -3.41 -27.84 3.44
N GLU A 245 -2.36 -27.74 4.27
CA GLU A 245 -1.20 -28.62 4.20
C GLU A 245 -1.35 -29.85 5.08
N ARG A 246 -1.62 -29.67 6.37
CA ARG A 246 -1.51 -30.71 7.39
C ARG A 246 -2.52 -31.84 7.25
N VAL A 247 -3.74 -31.50 6.83
CA VAL A 247 -4.88 -32.42 6.71
C VAL A 247 -5.19 -32.75 5.26
N HIS A 248 -5.21 -31.72 4.40
CA HIS A 248 -5.65 -31.88 3.03
C HIS A 248 -4.52 -32.14 2.06
N GLY A 249 -3.28 -31.72 2.37
CA GLY A 249 -2.12 -31.92 1.52
C GLY A 249 -2.17 -31.17 0.18
N VAL A 250 -3.01 -30.12 0.07
CA VAL A 250 -3.26 -29.38 -1.18
C VAL A 250 -2.40 -28.15 -1.34
N ALA A 251 -1.73 -27.71 -0.26
CA ALA A 251 -0.80 -26.58 -0.22
C ALA A 251 0.47 -26.99 0.52
N ALA A 252 1.50 -26.12 0.52
CA ALA A 252 2.77 -26.38 1.21
C ALA A 252 3.26 -25.14 1.96
N SER A 253 3.53 -25.26 3.27
CA SER A 253 4.01 -24.17 4.14
C SER A 253 5.43 -23.68 3.80
N SER A 254 6.17 -24.44 3.01
CA SER A 254 7.45 -24.03 2.44
C SER A 254 7.34 -23.03 1.30
N THR A 255 6.11 -22.78 0.80
CA THR A 255 5.85 -21.85 -0.30
C THR A 255 5.93 -20.40 0.22
N GLY A 256 6.94 -19.65 -0.22
CA GLY A 256 7.01 -18.19 -0.05
C GLY A 256 6.33 -17.47 -1.20
N ILE A 257 6.28 -16.14 -1.15
CA ILE A 257 5.58 -15.31 -2.15
C ILE A 257 6.14 -15.52 -3.56
N GLU A 258 7.47 -15.47 -3.72
CA GLU A 258 8.14 -15.67 -5.01
C GLU A 258 7.94 -17.10 -5.52
N ALA A 259 7.97 -18.08 -4.61
CA ALA A 259 7.76 -19.48 -4.95
C ALA A 259 6.33 -19.73 -5.41
N MET A 260 5.33 -19.11 -4.78
CA MET A 260 3.92 -19.17 -5.18
C MET A 260 3.76 -18.71 -6.64
N SER A 261 4.21 -17.50 -6.95
CA SER A 261 4.11 -16.95 -8.30
C SER A 261 4.85 -17.81 -9.33
N SER A 262 6.08 -18.27 -9.00
CA SER A 262 6.87 -19.12 -9.89
C SER A 262 6.24 -20.48 -10.14
N GLN A 263 5.69 -21.13 -9.12
CA GLN A 263 4.99 -22.41 -9.27
C GLN A 263 3.77 -22.27 -10.18
N PHE A 264 3.01 -21.19 -10.02
CA PHE A 264 1.84 -20.93 -10.86
C PHE A 264 2.24 -20.63 -12.31
N GLN A 265 3.25 -19.78 -12.56
CA GLN A 265 3.79 -19.51 -13.90
C GLN A 265 4.28 -20.77 -14.60
N LEU A 266 4.85 -21.73 -13.87
CA LEU A 266 5.32 -23.00 -14.41
C LEU A 266 4.22 -24.07 -14.52
N SER A 267 2.95 -23.73 -14.32
CA SER A 267 1.81 -24.66 -14.23
C SER A 267 2.00 -25.79 -13.21
N ARG A 268 2.75 -25.51 -12.14
CA ARG A 268 2.96 -26.42 -10.97
C ARG A 268 1.99 -26.13 -9.84
N ALA A 269 1.07 -25.21 -10.04
CA ALA A 269 -0.08 -24.99 -9.19
C ALA A 269 -1.30 -24.72 -10.04
N ALA A 270 -2.44 -25.29 -9.68
CA ALA A 270 -3.68 -25.11 -10.42
C ALA A 270 -4.40 -23.82 -10.04
N MET A 271 -4.24 -23.40 -8.79
CA MET A 271 -4.82 -22.17 -8.22
C MET A 271 -3.80 -21.39 -7.40
N VAL A 272 -4.04 -20.08 -7.30
CA VAL A 272 -3.37 -19.17 -6.35
C VAL A 272 -4.38 -18.16 -5.82
N LEU A 273 -4.16 -17.65 -4.61
CA LEU A 273 -4.76 -16.36 -4.22
C LEU A 273 -3.75 -15.27 -4.57
N ASP A 274 -4.07 -14.43 -5.55
CA ASP A 274 -3.13 -13.39 -5.99
C ASP A 274 -3.86 -12.14 -6.48
N GLY A 275 -3.15 -11.03 -6.53
CA GLY A 275 -3.66 -9.78 -7.04
C GLY A 275 -3.36 -9.58 -8.53
N SER A 276 -3.91 -8.50 -9.09
CA SER A 276 -3.73 -8.16 -10.49
C SER A 276 -2.28 -7.82 -10.87
N TRP A 277 -1.45 -7.46 -9.89
CA TRP A 277 -0.03 -7.10 -10.09
C TRP A 277 0.85 -8.21 -10.68
N ASN A 278 0.46 -9.48 -10.55
CA ASN A 278 1.15 -10.62 -11.14
C ASN A 278 0.47 -11.14 -12.42
N TRP A 279 -0.70 -10.62 -12.79
CA TRP A 279 -1.49 -11.13 -13.91
C TRP A 279 -0.74 -11.16 -15.25
N ASN A 280 -0.06 -10.05 -15.57
CA ASN A 280 0.70 -9.95 -16.82
C ASN A 280 1.83 -10.97 -16.90
N ALA A 281 2.53 -11.22 -15.80
CA ALA A 281 3.59 -12.23 -15.74
C ALA A 281 3.03 -13.65 -15.99
N TYR A 282 1.81 -13.93 -15.56
CA TYR A 282 1.14 -15.21 -15.81
C TYR A 282 0.69 -15.34 -17.28
N VAL A 283 0.16 -14.26 -17.87
CA VAL A 283 -0.19 -14.21 -19.29
C VAL A 283 1.05 -14.37 -20.18
N GLU A 284 2.14 -13.69 -19.87
CA GLU A 284 3.42 -13.80 -20.57
C GLU A 284 4.03 -15.20 -20.48
N ALA A 285 3.78 -15.93 -19.39
CA ALA A 285 4.12 -17.33 -19.26
C ALA A 285 3.23 -18.27 -20.10
N GLY A 286 2.22 -17.75 -20.79
CA GLY A 286 1.34 -18.48 -21.70
C GLY A 286 0.18 -19.22 -21.02
N LEU A 287 -0.18 -18.84 -19.79
CA LEU A 287 -1.29 -19.46 -19.06
C LEU A 287 -2.65 -18.97 -19.59
N ASP A 288 -3.62 -19.89 -19.70
CA ASP A 288 -5.03 -19.57 -19.87
C ASP A 288 -5.69 -19.42 -18.50
N LEU A 289 -6.01 -18.18 -18.15
CA LEU A 289 -6.36 -17.80 -16.78
C LEU A 289 -7.84 -17.51 -16.59
N GLY A 290 -8.32 -17.83 -15.40
CA GLY A 290 -9.58 -17.31 -14.89
C GLY A 290 -9.37 -16.62 -13.55
N VAL A 291 -10.25 -15.66 -13.25
CA VAL A 291 -10.34 -15.01 -11.94
C VAL A 291 -11.75 -15.21 -11.39
N ALA A 292 -11.85 -15.62 -10.14
CA ALA A 292 -13.12 -15.83 -9.45
C ALA A 292 -13.08 -15.15 -8.06
N VAL A 293 -14.25 -14.89 -7.51
CA VAL A 293 -14.36 -14.45 -6.12
C VAL A 293 -13.95 -15.60 -5.19
N MET A 294 -13.34 -15.28 -4.08
CA MET A 294 -12.95 -16.26 -3.07
C MET A 294 -14.17 -16.99 -2.49
N PRO A 295 -14.01 -18.24 -2.04
CA PRO A 295 -15.10 -19.07 -1.56
C PRO A 295 -15.84 -18.50 -0.34
N VAL A 296 -17.04 -19.04 -0.12
CA VAL A 296 -17.79 -18.91 1.12
C VAL A 296 -17.26 -19.97 2.11
N VAL A 297 -16.97 -19.59 3.33
CA VAL A 297 -16.57 -20.52 4.38
C VAL A 297 -17.75 -21.41 4.76
N SER A 298 -17.65 -22.72 4.55
CA SER A 298 -18.73 -23.70 4.77
C SER A 298 -19.28 -23.66 6.21
N GLN A 299 -18.40 -23.42 7.19
CA GLN A 299 -18.75 -23.43 8.62
C GLN A 299 -19.53 -22.19 9.06
N THR A 300 -19.34 -21.05 8.41
CA THR A 300 -19.89 -19.76 8.83
C THR A 300 -20.92 -19.19 7.85
N GLY A 301 -20.92 -19.64 6.59
CA GLY A 301 -21.69 -19.04 5.51
C GLY A 301 -21.22 -17.65 5.09
N ARG A 302 -20.04 -17.21 5.55
CA ARG A 302 -19.45 -15.91 5.19
C ARG A 302 -18.45 -16.08 4.06
N ARG A 303 -18.42 -15.12 3.13
CA ARG A 303 -17.40 -15.09 2.07
C ARG A 303 -16.06 -14.65 2.64
N MET A 304 -15.00 -15.24 2.12
CA MET A 304 -13.64 -14.81 2.38
C MET A 304 -13.43 -13.39 1.85
N GLY A 305 -12.90 -12.51 2.72
CA GLY A 305 -12.72 -11.08 2.42
C GLY A 305 -11.25 -10.69 2.48
N PRO A 306 -10.57 -10.53 1.33
CA PRO A 306 -9.18 -10.10 1.30
C PRO A 306 -9.04 -8.68 1.85
N MET A 307 -7.84 -8.37 2.34
CA MET A 307 -7.51 -6.98 2.65
C MET A 307 -7.58 -6.14 1.38
N PHE A 308 -8.22 -5.00 1.52
CA PHE A 308 -8.33 -4.03 0.44
C PHE A 308 -7.23 -2.98 0.63
N SER A 309 -6.30 -2.93 -0.29
CA SER A 309 -5.16 -2.01 -0.24
C SER A 309 -5.34 -0.86 -1.21
N VAL A 310 -5.04 0.35 -0.77
CA VAL A 310 -5.06 1.55 -1.61
C VAL A 310 -3.65 2.13 -1.69
N PHE A 311 -3.25 2.53 -2.90
CA PHE A 311 -2.02 3.27 -3.14
C PHE A 311 -2.33 4.69 -3.57
N GLY A 312 -1.46 5.63 -3.17
CA GLY A 312 -1.61 7.03 -3.51
C GLY A 312 -0.28 7.77 -3.58
N TRP A 313 -0.35 9.00 -4.05
CA TRP A 313 0.79 9.92 -4.13
C TRP A 313 0.72 10.94 -3.00
N GLY A 314 1.64 10.83 -2.06
CA GLY A 314 1.84 11.78 -0.97
C GLY A 314 2.81 12.88 -1.37
N VAL A 315 2.64 14.07 -0.80
CA VAL A 315 3.56 15.21 -0.96
C VAL A 315 4.31 15.41 0.33
N SER A 316 5.62 15.52 0.26
CA SER A 316 6.45 15.77 1.44
C SER A 316 6.15 17.12 2.07
N LYS A 317 6.12 17.16 3.40
CA LYS A 317 6.04 18.43 4.14
C LYS A 317 7.27 19.33 3.92
N GLN A 318 8.39 18.71 3.57
CA GLN A 318 9.68 19.41 3.35
C GLN A 318 9.84 19.92 1.91
N SER A 319 9.00 19.50 0.95
CA SER A 319 9.07 20.02 -0.42
C SER A 319 9.07 21.54 -0.43
N ALA A 320 9.99 22.13 -1.16
CA ALA A 320 10.05 23.57 -1.41
C ALA A 320 9.08 23.99 -2.53
N ALA A 321 8.71 23.06 -3.41
CA ALA A 321 7.87 23.26 -4.60
C ALA A 321 6.49 22.59 -4.43
N LYS A 322 5.79 22.90 -3.33
CA LYS A 322 4.53 22.23 -2.96
C LYS A 322 3.42 22.32 -4.00
N VAL A 323 3.34 23.43 -4.71
CA VAL A 323 2.30 23.64 -5.73
C VAL A 323 2.53 22.68 -6.88
N GLU A 324 3.74 22.61 -7.37
CA GLU A 324 4.17 21.75 -8.48
C GLU A 324 4.10 20.27 -8.07
N ALA A 325 4.52 19.95 -6.84
CA ALA A 325 4.42 18.59 -6.29
C ALA A 325 2.96 18.11 -6.18
N VAL A 326 2.03 18.96 -5.74
CA VAL A 326 0.59 18.64 -5.73
C VAL A 326 0.04 18.50 -7.15
N GLN A 327 0.46 19.33 -8.09
CA GLN A 327 0.06 19.20 -9.49
C GLN A 327 0.54 17.87 -10.09
N LEU A 328 1.80 17.48 -9.82
CA LEU A 328 2.32 16.16 -10.22
C LEU A 328 1.53 15.01 -9.60
N ALA A 329 1.28 15.04 -8.29
CA ALA A 329 0.49 14.01 -7.60
C ALA A 329 -0.93 13.88 -8.16
N MET A 330 -1.58 15.01 -8.50
CA MET A 330 -2.89 15.03 -9.18
C MET A 330 -2.83 14.50 -10.60
N TRP A 331 -1.77 14.80 -11.34
CA TRP A 331 -1.56 14.30 -12.71
C TRP A 331 -1.38 12.79 -12.72
N LEU A 332 -0.52 12.27 -11.84
CA LEU A 332 -0.28 10.84 -11.67
C LEU A 332 -1.52 10.08 -11.17
N SER A 333 -2.51 10.79 -10.62
CA SER A 333 -3.82 10.25 -10.22
C SER A 333 -4.94 10.65 -11.18
N SER A 334 -4.62 11.12 -12.41
CA SER A 334 -5.64 11.53 -13.40
C SER A 334 -6.43 10.33 -13.93
N TYR A 335 -7.57 10.63 -14.56
CA TYR A 335 -8.41 9.63 -15.23
C TYR A 335 -7.61 8.83 -16.26
N GLU A 336 -6.84 9.53 -17.09
CA GLU A 336 -6.06 8.95 -18.18
C GLU A 336 -5.00 7.98 -17.64
N VAL A 337 -4.21 8.40 -16.65
CA VAL A 337 -3.17 7.57 -16.05
C VAL A 337 -3.78 6.33 -15.36
N GLN A 338 -4.87 6.50 -14.60
CA GLN A 338 -5.55 5.37 -13.97
C GLN A 338 -6.19 4.44 -15.00
N LYS A 339 -6.67 4.97 -16.14
CA LYS A 339 -7.19 4.15 -17.24
C LYS A 339 -6.11 3.28 -17.86
N ASP A 340 -4.93 3.85 -18.13
CA ASP A 340 -3.81 3.10 -18.69
C ASP A 340 -3.40 1.96 -17.75
N PHE A 341 -3.28 2.21 -16.44
CA PHE A 341 -3.05 1.16 -15.46
C PHE A 341 -4.16 0.10 -15.46
N ALA A 342 -5.43 0.51 -15.48
CA ALA A 342 -6.54 -0.43 -15.43
C ALA A 342 -6.61 -1.34 -16.68
N VAL A 343 -6.36 -0.77 -17.86
CA VAL A 343 -6.42 -1.50 -19.13
C VAL A 343 -5.21 -2.42 -19.32
N GLU A 344 -4.01 -1.94 -18.98
CA GLU A 344 -2.78 -2.65 -19.29
C GLU A 344 -2.29 -3.57 -18.15
N THR A 345 -2.64 -3.25 -16.88
CA THR A 345 -2.17 -4.02 -15.71
C THR A 345 -3.29 -4.56 -14.82
N TYR A 346 -4.55 -4.38 -15.25
CA TYR A 346 -5.75 -4.82 -14.51
C TYR A 346 -5.83 -4.25 -13.08
N THR A 347 -5.15 -3.15 -12.84
CA THR A 347 -5.19 -2.43 -11.57
C THR A 347 -6.56 -1.77 -11.38
N ILE A 348 -7.18 -1.96 -10.23
CA ILE A 348 -8.48 -1.37 -9.94
C ILE A 348 -8.30 0.16 -9.77
N PRO A 349 -8.98 0.99 -10.58
CA PRO A 349 -8.87 2.45 -10.46
C PRO A 349 -9.62 2.97 -9.23
N THR A 350 -9.25 4.16 -8.80
CA THR A 350 -9.94 4.89 -7.72
C THR A 350 -10.82 6.01 -8.24
N ASP A 351 -10.70 6.42 -9.51
CA ASP A 351 -11.55 7.41 -10.14
C ASP A 351 -12.92 6.80 -10.47
N VAL A 352 -13.99 7.33 -9.88
CA VAL A 352 -15.34 6.80 -10.01
C VAL A 352 -15.88 6.82 -11.44
N ALA A 353 -15.37 7.72 -12.30
CA ALA A 353 -15.81 7.78 -13.69
C ALA A 353 -15.33 6.57 -14.50
N LEU A 354 -14.22 5.94 -14.09
CA LEU A 354 -13.66 4.77 -14.78
C LEU A 354 -14.52 3.52 -14.65
N THR A 355 -15.35 3.41 -13.61
CA THR A 355 -16.27 2.25 -13.48
C THR A 355 -17.31 2.19 -14.62
N ALA A 356 -17.60 3.33 -15.24
CA ALA A 356 -18.52 3.43 -16.38
C ALA A 356 -17.80 3.47 -17.74
N ASP A 357 -16.48 3.45 -17.77
CA ASP A 357 -15.71 3.41 -19.03
C ASP A 357 -15.96 2.09 -19.76
N PRO A 358 -16.35 2.11 -21.07
CA PRO A 358 -16.70 0.90 -21.80
C PRO A 358 -15.58 -0.14 -21.91
N GLU A 359 -14.33 0.30 -21.97
CA GLU A 359 -13.16 -0.58 -22.07
C GLU A 359 -12.93 -1.32 -20.75
N ILE A 360 -13.07 -0.63 -19.62
CA ILE A 360 -12.98 -1.21 -18.28
C ILE A 360 -14.19 -2.11 -18.00
N ALA A 361 -15.40 -1.65 -18.30
CA ALA A 361 -16.63 -2.40 -18.06
C ALA A 361 -16.70 -3.71 -18.87
N SER A 362 -16.03 -3.78 -20.01
CA SER A 362 -15.95 -5.00 -20.83
C SER A 362 -14.79 -5.94 -20.46
N ASN A 363 -13.87 -5.53 -19.60
CA ASN A 363 -12.69 -6.31 -19.22
C ASN A 363 -13.06 -7.37 -18.17
N ALA A 364 -13.14 -8.63 -18.59
CA ALA A 364 -13.56 -9.74 -17.71
C ALA A 364 -12.62 -9.96 -16.51
N THR A 365 -11.31 -9.81 -16.71
CA THR A 365 -10.31 -9.97 -15.65
C THR A 365 -10.45 -8.88 -14.59
N LEU A 366 -10.48 -7.62 -15.01
CA LEU A 366 -10.66 -6.49 -14.10
C LEU A 366 -12.00 -6.58 -13.36
N ASN A 367 -13.08 -6.98 -14.05
CA ASN A 367 -14.39 -7.21 -13.41
C ASN A 367 -14.35 -8.33 -12.35
N GLY A 368 -13.53 -9.36 -12.55
CA GLY A 368 -13.31 -10.40 -11.54
C GLY A 368 -12.71 -9.82 -10.24
N TYR A 369 -11.68 -8.99 -10.36
CA TYR A 369 -11.09 -8.30 -9.21
C TYR A 369 -12.03 -7.25 -8.59
N LEU A 370 -12.75 -6.49 -9.41
CA LEU A 370 -13.77 -5.54 -8.92
C LEU A 370 -14.85 -6.24 -8.09
N ARG A 371 -15.35 -7.38 -8.55
CA ARG A 371 -16.34 -8.20 -7.81
C ARG A 371 -15.75 -8.72 -6.50
N GLN A 372 -14.48 -9.15 -6.47
CA GLN A 372 -13.83 -9.54 -5.23
C GLN A 372 -13.67 -8.37 -4.26
N ALA A 373 -13.37 -7.18 -4.76
CA ALA A 373 -13.20 -5.97 -3.96
C ALA A 373 -14.47 -5.57 -3.18
N GLU A 374 -15.66 -5.95 -3.67
CA GLU A 374 -16.93 -5.74 -2.95
C GLU A 374 -16.98 -6.46 -1.59
N PHE A 375 -16.21 -7.54 -1.43
CA PHE A 375 -16.08 -8.34 -0.21
C PHE A 375 -14.81 -8.02 0.59
N GLY A 376 -14.08 -6.96 0.21
CA GLY A 376 -12.81 -6.61 0.82
C GLY A 376 -12.95 -6.23 2.30
N THR A 377 -11.96 -6.66 3.10
CA THR A 377 -11.82 -6.29 4.51
C THR A 377 -11.15 -4.92 4.61
N GLU A 378 -11.84 -3.97 5.23
CA GLU A 378 -11.26 -2.67 5.54
C GLU A 378 -10.33 -2.76 6.75
N VAL A 379 -9.22 -2.06 6.66
CA VAL A 379 -8.26 -1.94 7.75
C VAL A 379 -8.16 -0.46 8.14
N PRO A 380 -8.35 -0.11 9.42
CA PRO A 380 -8.29 1.28 9.83
C PRO A 380 -6.87 1.84 9.65
N THR A 381 -6.77 3.11 9.27
CA THR A 381 -5.49 3.80 9.10
C THR A 381 -4.99 4.31 10.45
N THR A 382 -4.49 3.39 11.29
CA THR A 382 -3.95 3.69 12.62
C THR A 382 -2.46 3.37 12.70
N ARG A 383 -1.80 3.83 13.76
CA ARG A 383 -0.40 3.47 14.01
C ARG A 383 -0.21 1.96 14.25
N ALA A 384 -1.26 1.25 14.66
CA ALA A 384 -1.23 -0.19 14.93
C ALA A 384 -1.35 -1.03 13.66
N THR A 385 -1.91 -0.48 12.59
CA THR A 385 -2.19 -1.23 11.36
C THR A 385 -0.95 -1.93 10.79
N TYR A 386 0.20 -1.27 10.85
CA TYR A 386 1.45 -1.88 10.39
C TYR A 386 1.87 -3.10 11.21
N MET A 387 1.59 -3.11 12.53
CA MET A 387 1.99 -4.21 13.42
C MET A 387 1.14 -5.46 13.22
N ILE A 388 -0.06 -5.35 12.65
CA ILE A 388 -0.92 -6.52 12.38
C ILE A 388 -0.17 -7.60 11.62
N PHE A 389 0.52 -7.21 10.54
CA PHE A 389 1.24 -8.17 9.71
C PHE A 389 2.33 -8.88 10.50
N GLU A 390 3.15 -8.15 11.25
CA GLU A 390 4.24 -8.72 12.06
C GLU A 390 3.70 -9.69 13.13
N GLN A 391 2.62 -9.30 13.80
CA GLN A 391 2.04 -10.13 14.86
C GLN A 391 1.32 -11.36 14.31
N LEU A 392 0.58 -11.22 13.21
CA LEU A 392 -0.05 -12.36 12.54
C LEU A 392 0.98 -13.31 11.90
N ASP A 393 2.03 -12.79 11.26
CA ASP A 393 3.11 -13.62 10.71
C ASP A 393 3.80 -14.42 11.82
N THR A 394 4.01 -13.80 13.00
CA THR A 394 4.54 -14.47 14.18
C THR A 394 3.59 -15.56 14.66
N ALA A 395 2.29 -15.31 14.74
CA ALA A 395 1.30 -16.30 15.15
C ALA A 395 1.23 -17.49 14.17
N LEU A 396 1.27 -17.20 12.85
CA LEU A 396 1.33 -18.23 11.80
C LEU A 396 2.58 -19.11 11.94
N GLU A 397 3.75 -18.53 12.16
CA GLU A 397 4.99 -19.27 12.33
C GLU A 397 4.96 -20.14 13.59
N LEU A 398 4.55 -19.58 14.74
CA LEU A 398 4.46 -20.34 16.01
C LEU A 398 3.49 -21.50 15.91
N THR A 399 2.35 -21.30 15.26
CA THR A 399 1.35 -22.35 15.08
C THR A 399 1.77 -23.36 14.02
N SER A 400 2.35 -22.92 12.89
CA SER A 400 2.80 -23.84 11.83
C SER A 400 3.90 -24.79 12.30
N THR A 401 4.77 -24.34 13.20
CA THR A 401 5.86 -25.13 13.77
C THR A 401 5.44 -25.97 15.01
N GLY A 402 4.20 -25.82 15.49
CA GLY A 402 3.67 -26.53 16.65
C GLY A 402 4.22 -26.03 18.00
N VAL A 403 4.83 -24.86 18.04
CA VAL A 403 5.33 -24.20 19.26
C VAL A 403 4.18 -23.73 20.13
N MET A 404 3.11 -23.21 19.50
CA MET A 404 1.87 -22.78 20.16
C MET A 404 0.67 -23.30 19.38
N ASP A 405 -0.47 -23.50 20.07
CA ASP A 405 -1.76 -23.63 19.39
C ASP A 405 -2.26 -22.29 18.86
N ALA A 406 -3.20 -22.33 17.93
CA ALA A 406 -3.68 -21.13 17.22
C ALA A 406 -4.25 -20.07 18.16
N GLN A 407 -5.05 -20.48 19.16
CA GLN A 407 -5.67 -19.57 20.11
C GLN A 407 -4.59 -18.86 20.95
N SER A 408 -3.65 -19.62 21.54
CA SER A 408 -2.56 -19.04 22.34
C SER A 408 -1.64 -18.13 21.54
N ALA A 409 -1.36 -18.46 20.27
CA ALA A 409 -0.54 -17.62 19.39
C ALA A 409 -1.23 -16.29 19.07
N LEU A 410 -2.53 -16.30 18.80
CA LEU A 410 -3.29 -15.09 18.53
C LEU A 410 -3.52 -14.23 19.77
N GLU A 411 -3.74 -14.84 20.96
CA GLU A 411 -3.77 -14.10 22.24
C GLU A 411 -2.45 -13.38 22.52
N ALA A 412 -1.32 -14.02 22.22
CA ALA A 412 -0.01 -13.38 22.35
C ALA A 412 0.17 -12.22 21.36
N ALA A 413 -0.28 -12.39 20.12
CA ALA A 413 -0.27 -11.36 19.09
C ALA A 413 -1.13 -10.13 19.50
N ASP A 414 -2.35 -10.37 19.95
CA ASP A 414 -3.29 -9.35 20.40
C ASP A 414 -2.75 -8.57 21.60
N ALA A 415 -2.21 -9.28 22.61
CA ALA A 415 -1.60 -8.67 23.78
C ALA A 415 -0.35 -7.81 23.43
N GLU A 416 0.41 -8.13 22.39
CA GLU A 416 1.54 -7.32 21.95
C GLU A 416 1.06 -6.03 21.26
N MET A 417 0.02 -6.12 20.43
CA MET A 417 -0.60 -4.95 19.82
C MET A 417 -1.18 -4.00 20.88
N ASP A 418 -1.88 -4.54 21.88
CA ASP A 418 -2.39 -3.78 23.02
C ASP A 418 -1.27 -3.04 23.77
N ARG A 419 -0.14 -3.71 24.00
CA ARG A 419 1.04 -3.10 24.65
C ARG A 419 1.64 -1.97 23.82
N PHE A 420 1.64 -2.11 22.51
CA PHE A 420 2.12 -1.07 21.60
C PHE A 420 1.21 0.16 21.62
N LEU A 421 -0.11 -0.03 21.61
CA LEU A 421 -1.08 1.06 21.61
C LEU A 421 -1.09 1.89 22.89
N ARG A 422 -0.73 1.27 24.05
CA ARG A 422 -0.66 1.94 25.35
C ARG A 422 0.62 2.76 25.59
N ARG A 423 1.62 2.64 24.70
CA ARG A 423 2.88 3.43 24.72
C ARG A 423 2.75 4.68 23.87
#